data_027a02113e30c2af7cb4cfbd8e176b5e
#
_entry.id   027a02113e30c2af7cb4cfbd8e176b5e
#
_cell.length_a   1.000
_cell.length_b   1.000
_cell.length_c   1.000
_cell.angle_alpha   90.00
_cell.angle_beta   90.00
_cell.angle_gamma   90.00
#
_symmetry.space_group_name_H-M   'P 1'
#
loop_
_entity.id
_entity.type
_entity.pdbx_description
1 polymer ?
#
loop_
_entity_poly.entity_id
_entity_poly.type
_entity_poly.pdbx_seq_one_letter_code
_entity_poly.pdbx_strand_id
1 'polypeptide(L)'
;MASTFSNLGLNLQATGENSGTWGALTNVNLQEIDNAISGVVTITLTGNTTLAFTSNATSTTFTDEAGRNKTIILSGALSATTVTVTVPNIEKDYVVINNSGGTAIISSGGSTTVTVKTGSKNYVIVDPSTTSVITAVGPAGSDGQIQFNNSGAFGGITNTTAGFILTSNGTTSTPSFQVNNGITAGKSIALTLVFG
;
A
#
# COMPACT_ATOMS: atom_id res chain seq x y z
N MET A 1 -39.85 -6.58 -6.27
CA MET A 1 -38.49 -7.09 -6.45
C MET A 1 -37.71 -6.71 -5.21
N ALA A 2 -36.86 -7.59 -4.69
CA ALA A 2 -36.06 -7.25 -3.52
C ALA A 2 -34.89 -6.33 -3.91
N SER A 3 -34.52 -5.42 -3.02
CA SER A 3 -33.30 -4.60 -3.15
C SER A 3 -32.06 -5.48 -3.31
N THR A 4 -31.09 -4.99 -4.05
CA THR A 4 -29.77 -5.62 -4.21
C THR A 4 -28.70 -4.72 -3.61
N PHE A 5 -27.43 -5.18 -3.61
CA PHE A 5 -26.34 -4.41 -3.03
C PHE A 5 -25.19 -4.27 -4.03
N SER A 6 -24.51 -3.12 -3.99
CA SER A 6 -23.28 -2.87 -4.74
C SER A 6 -22.09 -3.55 -4.08
N ASN A 7 -20.90 -3.55 -4.74
CA ASN A 7 -19.64 -4.03 -4.15
C ASN A 7 -19.27 -3.29 -2.86
N LEU A 8 -19.65 -2.02 -2.74
CA LEU A 8 -19.47 -1.23 -1.52
C LEU A 8 -20.57 -1.49 -0.47
N GLY A 9 -21.48 -2.45 -0.71
CA GLY A 9 -22.59 -2.75 0.19
C GLY A 9 -23.74 -1.73 0.17
N LEU A 10 -23.75 -0.80 -0.79
CA LEU A 10 -24.82 0.21 -0.93
C LEU A 10 -26.14 -0.46 -1.29
N ASN A 11 -27.23 -0.01 -0.67
CA ASN A 11 -28.57 -0.51 -0.95
C ASN A 11 -29.09 0.04 -2.30
N LEU A 12 -29.17 -0.82 -3.30
CA LEU A 12 -29.75 -0.53 -4.62
C LEU A 12 -31.25 -0.80 -4.56
N GLN A 13 -32.01 0.22 -4.22
CA GLN A 13 -33.44 0.12 -3.91
C GLN A 13 -34.25 -0.29 -5.14
N ALA A 14 -35.07 -1.33 -5.02
CA ALA A 14 -36.00 -1.72 -6.06
C ALA A 14 -37.25 -0.81 -6.06
N THR A 15 -37.87 -0.68 -7.22
CA THR A 15 -39.10 0.13 -7.37
C THR A 15 -40.20 -0.38 -6.44
N GLY A 16 -40.77 0.52 -5.65
CA GLY A 16 -41.86 0.25 -4.70
C GLY A 16 -41.42 -0.29 -3.35
N GLU A 17 -40.08 -0.52 -3.13
CA GLU A 17 -39.55 -0.88 -1.83
C GLU A 17 -39.22 0.35 -0.97
N ASN A 18 -39.02 0.09 0.33
CA ASN A 18 -38.57 1.08 1.33
C ASN A 18 -39.49 2.29 1.45
N SER A 19 -40.83 2.08 1.22
CA SER A 19 -41.85 3.13 1.41
C SER A 19 -41.76 3.72 2.82
N GLY A 20 -41.62 5.04 2.91
CA GLY A 20 -41.41 5.75 4.17
C GLY A 20 -39.99 5.80 4.70
N THR A 21 -39.05 4.98 4.19
CA THR A 21 -37.65 4.93 4.62
C THR A 21 -36.64 5.19 3.50
N TRP A 22 -37.10 5.29 2.24
CA TRP A 22 -36.20 5.44 1.09
C TRP A 22 -35.25 6.64 1.20
N GLY A 23 -35.74 7.77 1.75
CA GLY A 23 -34.93 8.98 1.93
C GLY A 23 -33.79 8.75 2.95
N ALA A 24 -34.10 8.06 4.05
CA ALA A 24 -33.09 7.72 5.05
C ALA A 24 -32.02 6.74 4.48
N LEU A 25 -32.44 5.71 3.76
CA LEU A 25 -31.53 4.76 3.09
C LEU A 25 -30.69 5.44 2.01
N THR A 26 -31.25 6.38 1.25
CA THR A 26 -30.52 7.17 0.27
C THR A 26 -29.45 8.03 0.95
N ASN A 27 -29.77 8.67 2.07
CA ASN A 27 -28.80 9.46 2.83
C ASN A 27 -27.68 8.59 3.39
N VAL A 28 -27.97 7.39 3.88
CA VAL A 28 -26.94 6.43 4.32
C VAL A 28 -26.02 6.05 3.15
N ASN A 29 -26.58 5.69 1.99
CA ASN A 29 -25.79 5.40 0.80
C ASN A 29 -24.86 6.57 0.40
N LEU A 30 -25.34 7.81 0.47
CA LEU A 30 -24.54 8.99 0.17
C LEU A 30 -23.40 9.18 1.16
N GLN A 31 -23.64 8.94 2.45
CA GLN A 31 -22.59 9.00 3.49
C GLN A 31 -21.54 7.87 3.32
N GLU A 32 -21.99 6.67 2.93
CA GLU A 32 -21.09 5.56 2.63
C GLU A 32 -20.20 5.85 1.40
N ILE A 33 -20.76 6.49 0.37
CA ILE A 33 -20.01 6.94 -0.80
C ILE A 33 -19.00 8.04 -0.41
N ASP A 34 -19.41 9.01 0.40
CA ASP A 34 -18.53 10.07 0.88
C ASP A 34 -17.35 9.50 1.66
N ASN A 35 -17.59 8.55 2.58
CA ASN A 35 -16.51 7.85 3.28
C ASN A 35 -15.60 7.07 2.33
N ALA A 36 -16.13 6.44 1.30
CA ALA A 36 -15.33 5.70 0.33
C ALA A 36 -14.43 6.61 -0.53
N ILE A 37 -14.79 7.86 -0.72
CA ILE A 37 -14.08 8.84 -1.55
C ILE A 37 -13.14 9.71 -0.71
N SER A 38 -13.60 10.21 0.45
CA SER A 38 -12.90 11.22 1.26
C SER A 38 -12.72 10.85 2.72
N GLY A 39 -13.36 9.79 3.21
CA GLY A 39 -13.33 9.39 4.61
C GLY A 39 -11.93 9.09 5.12
N VAL A 40 -11.69 9.47 6.38
CA VAL A 40 -10.43 9.25 7.10
C VAL A 40 -10.74 8.60 8.44
N VAL A 41 -10.14 7.46 8.72
CA VAL A 41 -10.30 6.77 10.01
C VAL A 41 -8.94 6.53 10.66
N THR A 42 -8.89 6.68 11.98
CA THR A 42 -7.70 6.31 12.78
C THR A 42 -7.97 5.02 13.54
N ILE A 43 -7.13 4.02 13.36
CA ILE A 43 -7.17 2.72 14.02
C ILE A 43 -6.01 2.62 15.01
N THR A 44 -6.33 2.47 16.29
CA THR A 44 -5.31 2.19 17.30
C THR A 44 -5.03 0.70 17.35
N LEU A 45 -3.85 0.32 16.89
CA LEU A 45 -3.42 -1.07 16.83
C LEU A 45 -2.93 -1.55 18.22
N THR A 46 -3.45 -2.66 18.67
CA THR A 46 -2.98 -3.42 19.84
C THR A 46 -2.58 -4.85 19.47
N GLY A 47 -2.82 -5.26 18.23
CA GLY A 47 -2.56 -6.56 17.64
C GLY A 47 -3.18 -6.66 16.24
N ASN A 48 -3.35 -7.89 15.74
CA ASN A 48 -4.04 -8.12 14.49
C ASN A 48 -5.46 -7.55 14.53
N THR A 49 -5.86 -6.86 13.48
CA THR A 49 -7.12 -6.10 13.45
C THR A 49 -7.83 -6.35 12.13
N THR A 50 -9.13 -6.59 12.17
CA THR A 50 -10.00 -6.66 10.99
C THR A 50 -10.86 -5.41 10.93
N LEU A 51 -10.87 -4.72 9.78
CA LEU A 51 -11.66 -3.51 9.60
C LEU A 51 -13.13 -3.88 9.35
N ALA A 52 -14.03 -3.22 10.07
CA ALA A 52 -15.47 -3.42 9.93
C ALA A 52 -15.96 -3.01 8.54
N PHE A 53 -16.82 -3.84 7.97
CA PHE A 53 -17.49 -3.62 6.68
C PHE A 53 -18.75 -4.49 6.57
N THR A 54 -19.87 -3.88 6.26
CA THR A 54 -21.15 -4.57 6.05
C THR A 54 -21.49 -4.58 4.56
N SER A 55 -21.51 -5.75 3.94
CA SER A 55 -21.73 -5.93 2.50
C SER A 55 -23.20 -5.73 2.05
N ASN A 56 -24.14 -5.67 2.98
CA ASN A 56 -25.58 -5.59 2.73
C ASN A 56 -26.26 -4.66 3.74
N ALA A 57 -25.80 -3.40 3.80
CA ALA A 57 -26.34 -2.42 4.72
C ALA A 57 -27.82 -2.11 4.41
N THR A 58 -28.69 -2.46 5.33
CA THR A 58 -30.14 -2.17 5.28
C THR A 58 -30.58 -1.15 6.33
N SER A 59 -29.61 -0.66 7.11
CA SER A 59 -29.87 0.33 8.17
C SER A 59 -30.30 1.67 7.60
N THR A 60 -31.27 2.30 8.24
CA THR A 60 -31.66 3.69 8.00
C THR A 60 -30.81 4.69 8.79
N THR A 61 -29.83 4.18 9.57
CA THR A 61 -28.89 4.97 10.35
C THR A 61 -27.47 4.67 9.85
N PHE A 62 -26.74 5.72 9.50
CA PHE A 62 -25.35 5.62 9.08
C PHE A 62 -24.47 5.11 10.23
N THR A 63 -23.55 4.22 9.90
CA THR A 63 -22.48 3.74 10.79
C THR A 63 -21.16 3.91 10.08
N ASP A 64 -20.24 4.63 10.70
CA ASP A 64 -18.87 4.79 10.13
C ASP A 64 -18.08 3.48 10.32
N GLU A 65 -18.00 2.71 9.26
CA GLU A 65 -17.24 1.45 9.22
C GLU A 65 -15.85 1.71 8.67
N ALA A 66 -14.82 1.31 9.43
CA ALA A 66 -13.42 1.58 9.10
C ALA A 66 -13.02 1.08 7.70
N GLY A 67 -13.55 -0.06 7.28
CA GLY A 67 -13.27 -0.64 5.96
C GLY A 67 -13.85 0.14 4.77
N ARG A 68 -14.76 1.10 5.00
CA ARG A 68 -15.30 1.98 3.95
C ARG A 68 -14.42 3.19 3.69
N ASN A 69 -13.71 3.67 4.69
CA ASN A 69 -12.93 4.89 4.59
C ASN A 69 -11.83 4.80 3.53
N LYS A 70 -11.57 5.93 2.85
CA LYS A 70 -10.50 6.05 1.84
C LYS A 70 -9.12 6.02 2.47
N THR A 71 -8.96 6.72 3.59
CA THR A 71 -7.68 6.83 4.28
C THR A 71 -7.74 6.16 5.64
N ILE A 72 -6.80 5.27 5.87
CA ILE A 72 -6.62 4.53 7.13
C ILE A 72 -5.33 5.00 7.77
N ILE A 73 -5.44 5.62 8.95
CA ILE A 73 -4.30 6.02 9.78
C ILE A 73 -4.15 4.97 10.87
N LEU A 74 -3.05 4.25 10.86
CA LEU A 74 -2.69 3.28 11.90
C LEU A 74 -1.89 3.99 12.98
N SER A 75 -2.31 3.83 14.22
CA SER A 75 -1.67 4.38 15.43
C SER A 75 -1.46 3.28 16.46
N GLY A 76 -0.85 3.60 17.59
CA GLY A 76 -0.62 2.67 18.70
C GLY A 76 0.86 2.37 18.95
N ALA A 77 1.17 2.05 20.20
CA ALA A 77 2.54 1.82 20.66
C ALA A 77 2.93 0.33 20.55
N LEU A 78 2.95 -0.18 19.32
CA LEU A 78 3.42 -1.54 19.03
C LEU A 78 4.95 -1.52 19.03
N SER A 79 5.59 -2.05 20.06
CA SER A 79 7.06 -2.11 20.13
C SER A 79 7.62 -3.12 19.12
N ALA A 80 8.07 -2.64 17.95
CA ALA A 80 8.73 -3.41 16.88
C ALA A 80 8.00 -4.71 16.45
N THR A 81 6.72 -4.80 16.71
CA THR A 81 5.89 -5.97 16.37
C THR A 81 5.32 -5.83 14.96
N THR A 82 5.20 -6.94 14.26
CA THR A 82 4.46 -7.00 12.99
C THR A 82 3.02 -7.44 13.28
N VAL A 83 2.05 -6.69 12.76
CA VAL A 83 0.62 -7.00 12.91
C VAL A 83 -0.06 -7.02 11.56
N THR A 84 -1.10 -7.85 11.43
CA THR A 84 -1.94 -7.90 10.23
C THR A 84 -3.16 -7.01 10.42
N VAL A 85 -3.39 -6.14 9.43
CA VAL A 85 -4.63 -5.36 9.28
C VAL A 85 -5.40 -5.95 8.12
N THR A 86 -6.50 -6.62 8.42
CA THR A 86 -7.36 -7.23 7.40
C THR A 86 -8.37 -6.20 6.92
N VAL A 87 -8.29 -5.86 5.64
CA VAL A 87 -9.24 -5.00 4.93
C VAL A 87 -10.34 -5.85 4.28
N PRO A 88 -11.51 -5.29 3.99
CA PRO A 88 -12.57 -5.98 3.25
C PRO A 88 -12.07 -6.51 1.90
N ASN A 89 -12.46 -7.73 1.53
CA ASN A 89 -12.15 -8.32 0.23
C ASN A 89 -13.14 -7.84 -0.84
N ILE A 90 -13.08 -6.55 -1.16
CA ILE A 90 -13.90 -5.88 -2.18
C ILE A 90 -12.99 -5.07 -3.09
N GLU A 91 -13.42 -4.81 -4.32
CA GLU A 91 -12.72 -3.94 -5.25
C GLU A 91 -12.70 -2.50 -4.71
N LYS A 92 -11.60 -2.12 -4.09
CA LYS A 92 -11.42 -0.84 -3.42
C LYS A 92 -9.93 -0.52 -3.27
N ASP A 93 -9.65 0.77 -3.22
CA ASP A 93 -8.31 1.29 -2.92
C ASP A 93 -8.28 2.09 -1.62
N TYR A 94 -7.13 2.09 -0.98
CA TYR A 94 -6.89 2.77 0.29
C TYR A 94 -5.59 3.57 0.27
N VAL A 95 -5.56 4.67 0.99
CA VAL A 95 -4.33 5.32 1.45
C VAL A 95 -4.06 4.84 2.87
N VAL A 96 -3.01 4.09 3.09
CA VAL A 96 -2.64 3.60 4.42
C VAL A 96 -1.45 4.40 4.94
N ILE A 97 -1.60 5.02 6.11
CA ILE A 97 -0.57 5.80 6.81
C ILE A 97 -0.24 5.06 8.11
N ASN A 98 0.97 4.56 8.25
CA ASN A 98 1.36 3.84 9.45
C ASN A 98 2.16 4.74 10.40
N ASN A 99 1.47 5.32 11.39
CA ASN A 99 2.04 6.07 12.50
C ASN A 99 2.18 5.22 13.76
N SER A 100 1.95 3.89 13.70
CA SER A 100 2.14 3.00 14.85
C SER A 100 3.62 2.69 15.10
N GLY A 101 3.93 2.14 16.27
CA GLY A 101 5.28 1.71 16.62
C GLY A 101 5.75 0.42 15.94
N GLY A 102 4.90 -0.24 15.14
CA GLY A 102 5.16 -1.52 14.50
C GLY A 102 4.97 -1.53 12.99
N THR A 103 5.31 -2.63 12.36
CA THR A 103 5.06 -2.86 10.94
C THR A 103 3.65 -3.41 10.74
N ALA A 104 2.88 -2.85 9.81
CA ALA A 104 1.57 -3.35 9.44
C ALA A 104 1.62 -4.14 8.12
N ILE A 105 1.02 -5.32 8.12
CA ILE A 105 0.77 -6.11 6.91
C ILE A 105 -0.69 -5.93 6.53
N ILE A 106 -0.95 -5.32 5.40
CA ILE A 106 -2.31 -5.15 4.87
C ILE A 106 -2.66 -6.39 4.05
N SER A 107 -3.77 -7.02 4.40
CA SER A 107 -4.25 -8.28 3.81
C SER A 107 -5.75 -8.20 3.54
N SER A 108 -6.24 -8.83 2.49
CA SER A 108 -7.67 -9.06 2.26
C SER A 108 -8.06 -10.54 2.51
N GLY A 109 -7.19 -11.29 3.20
CA GLY A 109 -7.38 -12.71 3.51
C GLY A 109 -6.61 -13.67 2.62
N GLY A 110 -5.99 -13.20 1.54
CA GLY A 110 -5.15 -14.02 0.65
C GLY A 110 -3.65 -13.96 0.99
N SER A 111 -2.84 -14.58 0.14
CA SER A 111 -1.39 -14.69 0.32
C SER A 111 -0.61 -13.44 -0.10
N THR A 112 -1.13 -12.66 -1.04
CA THR A 112 -0.49 -11.42 -1.49
C THR A 112 -0.88 -10.29 -0.56
N THR A 113 0.10 -9.65 0.05
CA THR A 113 -0.09 -8.63 1.08
C THR A 113 0.83 -7.44 0.83
N VAL A 114 0.51 -6.29 1.43
CA VAL A 114 1.34 -5.09 1.38
C VAL A 114 1.90 -4.79 2.77
N THR A 115 3.21 -4.66 2.86
CA THR A 115 3.90 -4.26 4.09
C THR A 115 4.02 -2.74 4.16
N VAL A 116 3.50 -2.16 5.23
CA VAL A 116 3.59 -0.72 5.53
C VAL A 116 4.42 -0.53 6.80
N LYS A 117 5.67 -0.13 6.66
CA LYS A 117 6.58 0.10 7.78
C LYS A 117 6.14 1.31 8.61
N THR A 118 6.56 1.38 9.87
CA THR A 118 6.40 2.57 10.73
C THR A 118 6.86 3.83 10.03
N GLY A 119 6.05 4.90 10.05
CA GLY A 119 6.31 6.17 9.40
C GLY A 119 6.07 6.19 7.88
N SER A 120 5.70 5.05 7.29
CA SER A 120 5.46 4.93 5.84
C SER A 120 4.00 5.19 5.46
N LYS A 121 3.80 5.55 4.18
CA LYS A 121 2.50 5.73 3.54
C LYS A 121 2.47 4.92 2.26
N ASN A 122 1.40 4.15 2.06
CA ASN A 122 1.22 3.35 0.86
C ASN A 122 -0.17 3.57 0.26
N TYR A 123 -0.23 3.56 -1.07
CA TYR A 123 -1.47 3.46 -1.82
C TYR A 123 -1.70 1.97 -2.13
N VAL A 124 -2.81 1.43 -1.68
CA VAL A 124 -3.09 0.00 -1.65
C VAL A 124 -4.35 -0.28 -2.45
N ILE A 125 -4.31 -1.26 -3.34
CA ILE A 125 -5.46 -1.72 -4.13
C ILE A 125 -5.80 -3.15 -3.70
N VAL A 126 -7.08 -3.40 -3.45
CA VAL A 126 -7.61 -4.75 -3.19
C VAL A 126 -8.19 -5.31 -4.48
N ASP A 127 -7.72 -6.49 -4.86
CA ASP A 127 -8.27 -7.30 -5.95
C ASP A 127 -9.03 -8.49 -5.37
N PRO A 128 -10.36 -8.43 -5.31
CA PRO A 128 -11.15 -9.51 -4.73
C PRO A 128 -11.15 -10.79 -5.58
N SER A 129 -10.82 -10.70 -6.88
CA SER A 129 -10.78 -11.87 -7.77
C SER A 129 -9.67 -12.85 -7.40
N THR A 130 -8.58 -12.34 -6.84
CA THR A 130 -7.40 -13.12 -6.40
C THR A 130 -7.21 -13.07 -4.87
N THR A 131 -8.10 -12.40 -4.14
CA THR A 131 -7.93 -12.09 -2.70
C THR A 131 -6.57 -11.44 -2.40
N SER A 132 -6.12 -10.58 -3.28
CA SER A 132 -4.80 -9.96 -3.23
C SER A 132 -4.87 -8.50 -2.81
N VAL A 133 -3.82 -8.08 -2.10
CA VAL A 133 -3.57 -6.66 -1.80
C VAL A 133 -2.26 -6.28 -2.45
N ILE A 134 -2.31 -5.31 -3.36
CA ILE A 134 -1.16 -4.84 -4.12
C ILE A 134 -0.89 -3.36 -3.87
N THR A 135 0.35 -2.94 -3.97
CA THR A 135 0.72 -1.52 -3.97
C THR A 135 0.63 -0.97 -5.39
N ALA A 136 -0.08 0.14 -5.59
CA ALA A 136 -0.22 0.75 -6.92
C ALA A 136 1.11 1.27 -7.47
N VAL A 137 1.95 1.82 -6.59
CA VAL A 137 3.32 2.26 -6.92
C VAL A 137 4.19 2.02 -5.69
N GLY A 138 5.19 1.19 -5.82
CA GLY A 138 6.15 0.92 -4.75
C GLY A 138 7.57 0.77 -5.31
N PRO A 139 8.60 1.03 -4.51
CA PRO A 139 9.96 0.71 -4.92
C PRO A 139 10.08 -0.79 -5.18
N ALA A 140 10.79 -1.15 -6.24
CA ALA A 140 11.12 -2.55 -6.52
C ALA A 140 12.42 -2.95 -5.81
N GLY A 141 12.61 -4.26 -5.60
CA GLY A 141 13.83 -4.80 -5.01
C GLY A 141 13.80 -4.88 -3.49
N SER A 142 14.97 -5.03 -2.88
CA SER A 142 15.15 -5.16 -1.43
C SER A 142 15.57 -3.83 -0.78
N ASP A 143 15.46 -3.75 0.54
CA ASP A 143 15.88 -2.58 1.31
C ASP A 143 17.34 -2.20 1.01
N GLY A 144 17.60 -0.90 0.87
CA GLY A 144 18.91 -0.35 0.61
C GLY A 144 19.37 -0.39 -0.86
N GLN A 145 18.58 -0.95 -1.78
CA GLN A 145 18.89 -0.94 -3.21
C GLN A 145 18.66 0.45 -3.83
N ILE A 146 19.51 0.81 -4.78
CA ILE A 146 19.33 2.00 -5.59
C ILE A 146 18.28 1.69 -6.67
N GLN A 147 17.27 2.56 -6.79
CA GLN A 147 16.21 2.42 -7.78
C GLN A 147 16.64 2.99 -9.13
N PHE A 148 16.24 2.34 -10.21
CA PHE A 148 16.42 2.83 -11.58
C PHE A 148 15.17 2.55 -12.42
N ASN A 149 15.04 3.22 -13.57
CA ASN A 149 13.97 2.95 -14.53
C ASN A 149 14.30 1.66 -15.30
N ASN A 150 13.48 0.63 -15.10
CA ASN A 150 13.56 -0.64 -15.81
C ASN A 150 12.38 -0.75 -16.78
N SER A 151 12.52 -0.20 -17.97
CA SER A 151 11.49 -0.24 -19.03
C SER A 151 10.12 0.28 -18.58
N GLY A 152 10.10 1.40 -17.84
CA GLY A 152 8.87 2.02 -17.31
C GLY A 152 8.41 1.51 -15.95
N ALA A 153 9.08 0.52 -15.38
CA ALA A 153 8.88 0.06 -14.01
C ALA A 153 10.08 0.44 -13.11
N PHE A 154 9.88 0.42 -11.79
CA PHE A 154 11.01 0.53 -10.86
C PHE A 154 11.80 -0.77 -10.81
N GLY A 155 13.11 -0.69 -11.02
CA GLY A 155 14.06 -1.78 -10.78
C GLY A 155 15.01 -1.47 -9.63
N GLY A 156 15.49 -2.48 -8.91
CA GLY A 156 16.48 -2.32 -7.85
C GLY A 156 17.85 -2.84 -8.28
N ILE A 157 18.91 -2.06 -8.05
CA ILE A 157 20.29 -2.53 -8.26
C ILE A 157 20.71 -3.30 -7.02
N THR A 158 21.09 -4.57 -7.21
CA THR A 158 21.52 -5.44 -6.10
C THR A 158 22.76 -4.89 -5.44
N ASN A 159 22.69 -4.68 -4.13
CA ASN A 159 23.85 -4.31 -3.32
C ASN A 159 24.83 -5.49 -3.27
N THR A 160 26.10 -5.19 -3.44
CA THR A 160 27.18 -6.17 -3.43
C THR A 160 28.22 -5.82 -2.36
N THR A 161 29.47 -6.06 -2.62
CA THR A 161 30.56 -5.88 -1.68
C THR A 161 30.89 -4.39 -1.43
N ALA A 162 31.24 -4.04 -0.21
CA ALA A 162 31.72 -2.69 0.14
C ALA A 162 32.92 -2.28 -0.73
N GLY A 163 32.97 -1.01 -1.12
CA GLY A 163 34.05 -0.46 -1.97
C GLY A 163 33.80 -0.57 -3.48
N PHE A 164 32.68 -1.16 -3.90
CA PHE A 164 32.29 -1.14 -5.31
C PHE A 164 31.68 0.23 -5.67
N ILE A 165 31.84 0.64 -6.92
CA ILE A 165 31.27 1.87 -7.48
C ILE A 165 30.08 1.56 -8.38
N LEU A 166 29.07 2.41 -8.36
CA LEU A 166 27.97 2.33 -9.30
C LEU A 166 28.45 2.76 -10.68
N THR A 167 28.29 1.88 -11.66
CA THR A 167 28.74 2.10 -13.03
C THR A 167 27.57 2.03 -14.00
N SER A 168 27.53 2.97 -14.95
CA SER A 168 26.66 2.88 -16.11
C SER A 168 27.21 1.88 -17.11
N ASN A 169 26.38 0.92 -17.53
CA ASN A 169 26.76 -0.11 -18.51
C ASN A 169 26.26 0.24 -19.93
N GLY A 170 26.00 1.54 -20.19
CA GLY A 170 25.47 2.02 -21.47
C GLY A 170 23.94 2.13 -21.49
N THR A 171 23.39 2.46 -22.64
CA THR A 171 21.97 2.78 -22.79
C THR A 171 21.04 1.56 -22.81
N THR A 172 21.57 0.38 -23.01
CA THR A 172 20.80 -0.88 -23.18
C THR A 172 21.02 -1.89 -22.05
N SER A 173 21.85 -1.55 -21.06
CA SER A 173 22.18 -2.45 -19.97
C SER A 173 21.89 -1.82 -18.61
N THR A 174 21.43 -2.64 -17.67
CA THR A 174 21.16 -2.23 -16.29
C THR A 174 22.44 -1.71 -15.63
N PRO A 175 22.41 -0.57 -14.92
CA PRO A 175 23.51 -0.13 -14.07
C PRO A 175 23.88 -1.21 -13.06
N SER A 176 25.14 -1.32 -12.70
CA SER A 176 25.60 -2.31 -11.72
C SER A 176 26.72 -1.76 -10.83
N PHE A 177 26.87 -2.37 -9.65
CA PHE A 177 28.04 -2.11 -8.81
C PHE A 177 29.24 -2.91 -9.32
N GLN A 178 30.37 -2.25 -9.55
CA GLN A 178 31.57 -2.85 -10.07
C GLN A 178 32.78 -2.53 -9.17
N VAL A 179 33.82 -3.36 -9.27
CA VAL A 179 35.07 -3.09 -8.57
C VAL A 179 35.62 -1.73 -8.98
N ASN A 180 36.03 -0.93 -8.01
CA ASN A 180 36.69 0.33 -8.29
C ASN A 180 38.12 0.04 -8.82
N ASN A 181 38.23 -0.01 -10.15
CA ASN A 181 39.52 -0.15 -10.84
C ASN A 181 40.26 1.19 -11.04
N GLY A 182 39.86 2.22 -10.27
CA GLY A 182 40.53 3.51 -10.30
C GLY A 182 42.05 3.42 -10.04
N ILE A 183 42.73 4.50 -10.30
CA ILE A 183 44.19 4.56 -10.11
C ILE A 183 44.52 4.30 -8.64
N THR A 184 45.13 3.15 -8.35
CA THR A 184 45.65 2.87 -7.02
C THR A 184 46.86 3.78 -6.73
N ALA A 185 47.17 4.01 -5.44
CA ALA A 185 48.36 4.81 -5.06
C ALA A 185 49.62 4.37 -5.79
N GLY A 186 49.83 3.07 -5.95
CA GLY A 186 50.95 2.52 -6.71
C GLY A 186 50.95 2.88 -8.19
N LYS A 187 49.77 2.85 -8.86
CA LYS A 187 49.67 3.29 -10.26
C LYS A 187 49.87 4.80 -10.41
N SER A 188 49.35 5.58 -9.45
CA SER A 188 49.55 7.03 -9.43
C SER A 188 51.04 7.41 -9.28
N ILE A 189 51.75 6.76 -8.37
CA ILE A 189 53.20 6.95 -8.16
C ILE A 189 53.96 6.58 -9.42
N ALA A 190 53.64 5.44 -10.05
CA ALA A 190 54.31 4.98 -11.27
C ALA A 190 54.10 5.96 -12.45
N LEU A 191 52.90 6.48 -12.62
CA LEU A 191 52.59 7.50 -13.63
C LEU A 191 53.37 8.81 -13.40
N THR A 192 53.47 9.27 -12.15
CA THR A 192 54.23 10.47 -11.80
C THR A 192 55.74 10.26 -12.03
N LEU A 193 56.27 9.04 -11.78
CA LEU A 193 57.66 8.72 -12.00
C LEU A 193 58.04 8.62 -13.50
N VAL A 194 57.09 8.24 -14.34
CA VAL A 194 57.33 8.04 -15.79
C VAL A 194 57.08 9.30 -16.61
N PHE A 195 56.15 10.13 -16.19
CA PHE A 195 55.65 11.29 -16.97
C PHE A 195 55.79 12.65 -16.22
N GLY A 196 56.30 12.64 -14.98
CA GLY A 196 56.49 13.84 -14.13
C GLY A 196 57.77 14.62 -14.39
#